data_79b78c6ef3b4679f9e1c17dffc6191eb
#
_entry.id   79b78c6ef3b4679f9e1c17dffc6191eb
#
_cell.length_a   1.000
_cell.length_b   1.000
_cell.length_c   1.000
_cell.angle_alpha   90.00
_cell.angle_beta   90.00
_cell.angle_gamma   90.00
#
_symmetry.space_group_name_H-M   'P 1'
#
loop_
_entity.id
_entity.type
_entity.pdbx_description
1 polymer ?
#
loop_
_entity_poly.entity_id
_entity_poly.type
_entity_poly.pdbx_seq_one_letter_code
_entity_poly.pdbx_strand_id
1 'polypeptide(L)'
;MNRWMSVVRQSPNGVDAWRAARLSRLKARRKLWLEVHGWLGLILGFCLAIFGITGSVLVFYEETDDWLNPGVIALANLVEGQEHFRPVDDIVEAARSVMPDRAQIGSIIYPRHDRRAYQFFYRVVTDNESTPELRHVFVNPYTAEVTGTRAVIERGRWLPDGFVPFMFQLHFALLAGNTGAVVVGIMGVISIISVLTGLIVWWPLTGKWRRALTIKRAASPERLNHDVHQTFGFYTALIMLAVLLSGVYMNLPDHFKVPVKLLSPNSRSFTDNPQSSPAAGRSPIGLDRALASVRRSYPEGRVNWLRLPEGETGVYTISIRDVPGLSRFWSERRVTVDQYSGEILTVHDPDTRTAAGDTFLDWMWPLHSGKAVQKAAPARGLGGGEESNYRPK
;
A
#
# COMPACT_ATOMS: atom_id res chain seq x y z
N MET A 1 6.05 62.97 45.43
CA MET A 1 5.37 62.10 44.41
C MET A 1 6.40 61.65 43.37
N ASN A 2 7.22 60.62 43.67
CA ASN A 2 8.19 60.03 42.79
C ASN A 2 8.81 58.77 43.45
N ARG A 3 8.00 57.76 43.62
CA ARG A 3 8.47 56.49 44.22
C ARG A 3 7.68 55.30 43.66
N TRP A 4 7.73 55.06 42.34
CA TRP A 4 7.22 53.82 41.72
C TRP A 4 7.82 53.63 40.32
N MET A 5 9.14 53.59 40.22
CA MET A 5 9.82 53.01 39.05
C MET A 5 11.16 52.41 39.48
N SER A 6 11.14 51.43 40.38
CA SER A 6 12.21 50.45 40.46
C SER A 6 11.92 49.34 39.45
N VAL A 7 12.20 49.61 38.19
CA VAL A 7 12.39 48.55 37.18
C VAL A 7 13.40 47.60 37.74
N VAL A 8 12.95 46.39 38.03
CA VAL A 8 13.80 45.24 38.34
C VAL A 8 14.74 45.09 37.17
N ARG A 9 15.94 45.65 37.24
CA ARG A 9 17.08 45.28 36.42
C ARG A 9 17.38 43.83 36.76
N GLN A 10 16.82 42.88 36.00
CA GLN A 10 17.30 41.52 36.02
C GLN A 10 18.80 41.60 35.75
N SER A 11 19.62 41.28 36.76
CA SER A 11 21.06 41.29 36.62
C SER A 11 21.45 40.37 35.46
N PRO A 12 22.39 40.75 34.59
CA PRO A 12 22.89 39.88 33.50
C PRO A 12 23.20 38.48 34.00
N ASN A 13 23.70 38.33 35.20
CA ASN A 13 24.02 37.06 35.86
C ASN A 13 22.80 36.14 36.08
N GLY A 14 21.61 36.66 36.31
CA GLY A 14 20.39 35.90 36.53
C GLY A 14 19.87 35.25 35.21
N VAL A 15 19.94 35.98 34.11
CA VAL A 15 19.53 35.50 32.79
C VAL A 15 20.47 34.39 32.30
N ASP A 16 21.76 34.55 32.53
CA ASP A 16 22.78 33.57 32.13
C ASP A 16 22.71 32.31 32.99
N ALA A 17 22.48 32.44 34.30
CA ALA A 17 22.22 31.29 35.17
C ALA A 17 20.97 30.49 34.81
N TRP A 18 19.87 31.19 34.46
CA TRP A 18 18.64 30.56 33.99
C TRP A 18 18.85 29.81 32.63
N ARG A 19 19.57 30.44 31.69
CA ARG A 19 19.92 29.82 30.40
C ARG A 19 20.79 28.56 30.62
N ALA A 20 21.79 28.64 31.48
CA ALA A 20 22.65 27.50 31.82
C ALA A 20 21.86 26.35 32.47
N ALA A 21 20.98 26.65 33.43
CA ALA A 21 20.11 25.66 34.08
C ALA A 21 19.11 25.04 33.09
N ARG A 22 18.54 25.83 32.16
CA ARG A 22 17.68 25.32 31.08
C ARG A 22 18.46 24.41 30.16
N LEU A 23 19.65 24.78 29.74
CA LEU A 23 20.50 23.98 28.86
C LEU A 23 20.93 22.66 29.50
N SER A 24 21.26 22.65 30.80
CA SER A 24 21.60 21.42 31.52
C SER A 24 20.45 20.45 31.60
N ARG A 25 19.21 20.92 31.87
CA ARG A 25 17.99 20.09 31.83
C ARG A 25 17.72 19.52 30.42
N LEU A 26 17.89 20.31 29.39
CA LEU A 26 17.73 19.84 28.00
C LEU A 26 18.77 18.78 27.63
N LYS A 27 20.03 18.94 28.08
CA LYS A 27 21.08 17.93 27.87
C LYS A 27 20.77 16.63 28.61
N ALA A 28 20.28 16.69 29.85
CA ALA A 28 19.90 15.51 30.61
C ALA A 28 18.73 14.73 29.94
N ARG A 29 17.69 15.45 29.51
CA ARG A 29 16.59 14.86 28.74
C ARG A 29 17.09 14.24 27.41
N ARG A 30 18.01 14.91 26.73
CA ARG A 30 18.60 14.37 25.51
C ARG A 30 19.34 13.07 25.72
N LYS A 31 20.03 12.90 26.86
CA LYS A 31 20.70 11.65 27.20
C LYS A 31 19.71 10.50 27.30
N LEU A 32 18.58 10.71 27.99
CA LEU A 32 17.49 9.73 28.05
C LEU A 32 16.97 9.35 26.66
N TRP A 33 16.68 10.36 25.81
CA TRP A 33 16.22 10.10 24.46
C TRP A 33 17.25 9.37 23.59
N LEU A 34 18.53 9.63 23.79
CA LEU A 34 19.61 8.91 23.10
C LEU A 34 19.64 7.43 23.51
N GLU A 35 19.48 7.13 24.80
CA GLU A 35 19.41 5.76 25.29
C GLU A 35 18.17 5.03 24.73
N VAL A 36 16.99 5.66 24.78
CA VAL A 36 15.75 5.12 24.20
C VAL A 36 15.92 4.86 22.70
N HIS A 37 16.40 5.85 21.93
CA HIS A 37 16.62 5.71 20.50
C HIS A 37 17.64 4.63 20.17
N GLY A 38 18.73 4.53 20.96
CA GLY A 38 19.75 3.50 20.78
C GLY A 38 19.21 2.08 20.97
N TRP A 39 18.42 1.84 22.04
CA TRP A 39 17.78 0.55 22.27
C TRP A 39 16.74 0.20 21.19
N LEU A 40 15.89 1.16 20.82
CA LEU A 40 14.94 0.98 19.72
C LEU A 40 15.67 0.66 18.41
N GLY A 41 16.76 1.37 18.11
CA GLY A 41 17.57 1.14 16.92
C GLY A 41 18.23 -0.25 16.91
N LEU A 42 18.70 -0.73 18.04
CA LEU A 42 19.31 -2.05 18.17
C LEU A 42 18.27 -3.17 17.96
N ILE A 43 17.10 -3.03 18.57
CA ILE A 43 16.03 -4.05 18.50
C ILE A 43 15.40 -4.08 17.11
N LEU A 44 15.10 -2.90 16.54
CA LEU A 44 14.39 -2.78 15.28
C LEU A 44 15.30 -2.78 14.04
N GLY A 45 16.58 -2.45 14.20
CA GLY A 45 17.48 -2.18 13.08
C GLY A 45 17.60 -3.33 12.09
N PHE A 46 17.70 -4.56 12.60
CA PHE A 46 17.76 -5.75 11.76
C PHE A 46 16.44 -5.95 10.96
N CYS A 47 15.31 -5.82 11.62
CA CYS A 47 14.01 -5.97 10.96
C CYS A 47 13.74 -4.84 9.95
N LEU A 48 14.14 -3.61 10.28
CA LEU A 48 14.06 -2.48 9.35
C LEU A 48 14.93 -2.68 8.12
N ALA A 49 16.10 -3.32 8.26
CA ALA A 49 16.93 -3.70 7.11
C ALA A 49 16.22 -4.72 6.22
N ILE A 50 15.60 -5.75 6.80
CA ILE A 50 14.79 -6.73 6.05
C ILE A 50 13.64 -6.01 5.32
N PHE A 51 12.87 -5.18 6.02
CA PHE A 51 11.75 -4.44 5.42
C PHE A 51 12.22 -3.45 4.34
N GLY A 52 13.34 -2.79 4.53
CA GLY A 52 13.93 -1.89 3.54
C GLY A 52 14.35 -2.63 2.27
N ILE A 53 15.04 -3.76 2.39
CA ILE A 53 15.48 -4.57 1.24
C ILE A 53 14.28 -5.16 0.52
N THR A 54 13.39 -5.85 1.24
CA THR A 54 12.21 -6.49 0.65
C THR A 54 11.27 -5.46 0.03
N GLY A 55 11.03 -4.33 0.71
CA GLY A 55 10.22 -3.23 0.18
C GLY A 55 10.81 -2.61 -1.08
N SER A 56 12.14 -2.46 -1.16
CA SER A 56 12.82 -1.95 -2.37
C SER A 56 12.63 -2.89 -3.57
N VAL A 57 12.66 -4.20 -3.34
CA VAL A 57 12.35 -5.21 -4.38
C VAL A 57 10.88 -5.10 -4.79
N LEU A 58 9.98 -4.95 -3.83
CA LEU A 58 8.54 -4.89 -4.06
C LEU A 58 8.06 -3.62 -4.77
N VAL A 59 8.87 -2.57 -4.86
CA VAL A 59 8.57 -1.42 -5.74
C VAL A 59 8.43 -1.87 -7.20
N PHE A 60 9.19 -2.88 -7.60
CA PHE A 60 9.23 -3.46 -8.95
C PHE A 60 8.63 -4.87 -8.99
N TYR A 61 7.65 -5.17 -8.13
CA TYR A 61 7.14 -6.53 -7.99
C TYR A 61 6.50 -7.09 -9.27
N GLU A 62 5.91 -6.21 -10.06
CA GLU A 62 5.19 -6.59 -11.27
C GLU A 62 6.15 -6.97 -12.39
N GLU A 63 7.14 -6.11 -12.64
CA GLU A 63 8.18 -6.34 -13.63
C GLU A 63 9.04 -7.55 -13.26
N THR A 64 9.30 -7.71 -11.97
CA THR A 64 10.05 -8.86 -11.44
C THR A 64 9.25 -10.17 -11.61
N ASP A 65 7.95 -10.15 -11.31
CA ASP A 65 7.10 -11.33 -11.43
C ASP A 65 6.89 -11.74 -12.89
N ASP A 66 6.71 -10.76 -13.78
CA ASP A 66 6.61 -11.00 -15.23
C ASP A 66 7.91 -11.59 -15.79
N TRP A 67 9.06 -11.07 -15.36
CA TRP A 67 10.37 -11.56 -15.82
C TRP A 67 10.70 -12.96 -15.31
N LEU A 68 10.31 -13.28 -14.08
CA LEU A 68 10.58 -14.58 -13.46
C LEU A 68 9.60 -15.69 -13.90
N ASN A 69 8.43 -15.32 -14.46
CA ASN A 69 7.39 -16.28 -14.81
C ASN A 69 6.93 -16.14 -16.28
N PRO A 70 7.85 -16.27 -17.24
CA PRO A 70 7.50 -16.23 -18.66
C PRO A 70 6.59 -17.43 -19.02
N GLY A 71 5.57 -17.17 -19.83
CA GLY A 71 4.58 -18.18 -20.23
C GLY A 71 3.46 -18.42 -19.22
N VAL A 72 3.62 -17.97 -17.97
CA VAL A 72 2.59 -18.07 -16.90
C VAL A 72 1.92 -16.73 -16.69
N ILE A 73 2.68 -15.69 -16.36
CA ILE A 73 2.22 -14.33 -16.10
C ILE A 73 2.43 -13.46 -17.34
N ALA A 74 3.67 -13.45 -17.84
CA ALA A 74 4.02 -12.80 -19.11
C ALA A 74 3.77 -13.77 -20.25
N LEU A 75 2.76 -13.51 -21.05
CA LEU A 75 2.39 -14.37 -22.19
C LEU A 75 3.45 -14.26 -23.29
N ALA A 76 3.78 -15.37 -23.88
CA ALA A 76 4.71 -15.45 -24.99
C ALA A 76 4.17 -14.70 -26.22
N ASN A 77 4.02 -15.08 -27.36
CA ASN A 77 3.55 -14.33 -28.49
C ASN A 77 2.00 -14.31 -28.55
N LEU A 78 1.44 -13.16 -28.93
CA LEU A 78 0.05 -13.11 -29.38
C LEU A 78 -0.04 -13.92 -30.68
N VAL A 79 -0.99 -14.83 -30.74
CA VAL A 79 -1.26 -15.58 -31.99
C VAL A 79 -2.02 -14.67 -32.93
N GLU A 80 -1.62 -14.64 -34.20
CA GLU A 80 -2.31 -13.86 -35.25
C GLU A 80 -3.80 -14.22 -35.27
N GLY A 81 -4.69 -13.23 -35.21
CA GLY A 81 -6.13 -13.40 -35.08
C GLY A 81 -6.70 -13.35 -33.66
N GLN A 82 -5.87 -13.23 -32.63
CA GLN A 82 -6.29 -13.04 -31.23
C GLN A 82 -6.13 -11.56 -30.83
N GLU A 83 -6.93 -10.67 -31.43
CA GLU A 83 -6.81 -9.24 -31.16
C GLU A 83 -7.66 -8.76 -29.98
N HIS A 84 -8.58 -9.56 -29.47
CA HIS A 84 -9.51 -9.17 -28.43
C HIS A 84 -9.53 -10.15 -27.25
N PHE A 85 -9.62 -9.60 -26.05
CA PHE A 85 -9.82 -10.40 -24.84
C PHE A 85 -11.17 -11.12 -24.92
N ARG A 86 -11.17 -12.37 -24.47
CA ARG A 86 -12.40 -13.13 -24.23
C ARG A 86 -13.28 -12.42 -23.18
N PRO A 87 -14.61 -12.69 -23.19
CA PRO A 87 -15.50 -12.24 -22.12
C PRO A 87 -14.92 -12.58 -20.75
N VAL A 88 -15.01 -11.65 -19.80
CA VAL A 88 -14.41 -11.88 -18.47
C VAL A 88 -15.13 -13.00 -17.71
N ASP A 89 -16.40 -13.23 -18.01
CA ASP A 89 -17.14 -14.38 -17.45
C ASP A 89 -16.53 -15.72 -17.88
N ASP A 90 -16.07 -15.87 -19.14
CA ASP A 90 -15.34 -17.06 -19.62
C ASP A 90 -14.01 -17.24 -18.86
N ILE A 91 -13.32 -16.14 -18.62
CA ILE A 91 -12.04 -16.12 -17.85
C ILE A 91 -12.26 -16.55 -16.41
N VAL A 92 -13.36 -16.10 -15.80
CA VAL A 92 -13.76 -16.49 -14.43
C VAL A 92 -14.10 -17.97 -14.37
N GLU A 93 -14.84 -18.49 -15.35
CA GLU A 93 -15.19 -19.90 -15.45
C GLU A 93 -13.93 -20.79 -15.61
N ALA A 94 -13.02 -20.40 -16.48
CA ALA A 94 -11.72 -21.08 -16.65
C ALA A 94 -10.92 -21.09 -15.34
N ALA A 95 -10.86 -19.98 -14.62
CA ALA A 95 -10.19 -19.94 -13.33
C ALA A 95 -10.85 -20.88 -12.30
N ARG A 96 -12.20 -20.90 -12.27
CA ARG A 96 -12.97 -21.77 -11.35
C ARG A 96 -12.76 -23.26 -11.64
N SER A 97 -12.54 -23.67 -12.88
CA SER A 97 -12.37 -25.07 -13.25
C SER A 97 -11.16 -25.77 -12.59
N VAL A 98 -10.19 -24.98 -12.13
CA VAL A 98 -8.98 -25.49 -11.45
C VAL A 98 -8.97 -25.16 -9.94
N MET A 99 -9.99 -24.50 -9.45
CA MET A 99 -10.15 -24.17 -8.04
C MET A 99 -10.91 -25.28 -7.32
N PRO A 100 -10.62 -25.53 -6.02
CA PRO A 100 -11.47 -26.40 -5.20
C PRO A 100 -12.90 -25.81 -5.06
N ASP A 101 -13.90 -26.68 -4.87
CA ASP A 101 -15.32 -26.29 -4.75
C ASP A 101 -15.57 -25.24 -3.66
N ARG A 102 -14.77 -25.25 -2.58
CA ARG A 102 -14.88 -24.28 -1.46
C ARG A 102 -14.03 -23.02 -1.66
N ALA A 103 -13.43 -22.83 -2.84
CA ALA A 103 -12.63 -21.66 -3.12
C ALA A 103 -13.49 -20.40 -3.26
N GLN A 104 -13.05 -19.32 -2.61
CA GLN A 104 -13.65 -18.00 -2.74
C GLN A 104 -12.68 -17.08 -3.47
N ILE A 105 -13.12 -16.52 -4.60
CA ILE A 105 -12.33 -15.53 -5.34
C ILE A 105 -12.42 -14.21 -4.59
N GLY A 106 -11.28 -13.73 -4.07
CA GLY A 106 -11.20 -12.46 -3.36
C GLY A 106 -11.09 -11.28 -4.31
N SER A 107 -10.15 -11.33 -5.26
CA SER A 107 -9.95 -10.29 -6.26
C SER A 107 -9.37 -10.85 -7.54
N ILE A 108 -9.61 -10.11 -8.63
CA ILE A 108 -9.13 -10.42 -9.98
C ILE A 108 -8.35 -9.20 -10.45
N ILE A 109 -7.07 -9.36 -10.74
CA ILE A 109 -6.25 -8.31 -11.35
C ILE A 109 -6.42 -8.39 -12.85
N TYR A 110 -6.85 -7.27 -13.44
CA TYR A 110 -7.01 -7.13 -14.88
C TYR A 110 -5.64 -6.98 -15.56
N PRO A 111 -5.40 -7.59 -16.75
CA PRO A 111 -4.15 -7.42 -17.46
C PRO A 111 -3.82 -5.93 -17.70
N ARG A 112 -2.60 -5.53 -17.39
CA ARG A 112 -2.15 -4.14 -17.56
C ARG A 112 -1.71 -3.83 -18.97
N HIS A 113 -1.32 -4.83 -19.71
CA HIS A 113 -0.91 -4.79 -21.08
C HIS A 113 -1.29 -6.10 -21.77
N ASP A 114 -1.28 -6.11 -23.06
CA ASP A 114 -1.79 -7.19 -23.91
C ASP A 114 -1.08 -8.54 -23.73
N ARG A 115 0.13 -8.52 -23.18
CA ARG A 115 0.93 -9.73 -22.91
C ARG A 115 0.90 -10.18 -21.46
N ARG A 116 -0.14 -9.88 -20.72
CA ARG A 116 -0.25 -10.30 -19.32
C ARG A 116 -1.51 -11.12 -19.09
N ALA A 117 -1.36 -12.22 -18.34
CA ALA A 117 -2.48 -13.03 -17.89
C ALA A 117 -3.33 -12.29 -16.84
N TYR A 118 -4.62 -12.62 -16.76
CA TYR A 118 -5.43 -12.32 -15.59
C TYR A 118 -4.83 -13.02 -14.39
N GLN A 119 -4.87 -12.40 -13.21
CA GLN A 119 -4.44 -13.00 -11.97
C GLN A 119 -5.59 -13.02 -10.98
N PHE A 120 -5.99 -14.21 -10.58
CA PHE A 120 -7.01 -14.46 -9.59
C PHE A 120 -6.38 -14.72 -8.23
N PHE A 121 -6.83 -14.00 -7.22
CA PHE A 121 -6.52 -14.26 -5.82
C PHE A 121 -7.69 -15.02 -5.21
N TYR A 122 -7.49 -16.22 -4.77
CA TYR A 122 -8.53 -16.98 -4.10
C TYR A 122 -8.06 -17.57 -2.78
N ARG A 123 -9.02 -17.78 -1.89
CA ARG A 123 -8.82 -18.41 -0.60
C ARG A 123 -9.65 -19.69 -0.50
N VAL A 124 -9.10 -20.69 0.15
CA VAL A 124 -9.81 -21.90 0.51
C VAL A 124 -9.98 -21.90 2.02
N VAL A 125 -11.25 -21.85 2.47
CA VAL A 125 -11.61 -21.88 3.89
C VAL A 125 -11.98 -23.31 4.24
N THR A 126 -11.36 -23.84 5.28
CA THR A 126 -11.66 -25.18 5.83
C THR A 126 -12.31 -25.01 7.21
N ASP A 127 -13.33 -25.79 7.51
CA ASP A 127 -14.20 -25.64 8.68
C ASP A 127 -13.49 -25.61 10.06
N ASN A 128 -12.25 -26.10 10.14
CA ASN A 128 -11.49 -26.27 11.37
C ASN A 128 -10.23 -25.36 11.47
N GLU A 129 -10.10 -24.31 10.66
CA GLU A 129 -8.84 -23.59 10.57
C GLU A 129 -8.94 -22.08 10.68
N SER A 130 -8.02 -21.52 11.47
CA SER A 130 -7.89 -20.08 11.68
C SER A 130 -7.20 -19.33 10.52
N THR A 131 -6.51 -20.06 9.62
CA THR A 131 -5.77 -19.45 8.51
C THR A 131 -6.18 -20.08 7.19
N PRO A 132 -6.83 -19.34 6.28
CA PRO A 132 -7.17 -19.84 4.96
C PRO A 132 -5.92 -20.07 4.10
N GLU A 133 -5.96 -21.06 3.22
CA GLU A 133 -4.98 -21.16 2.14
C GLU A 133 -5.21 -20.03 1.14
N LEU A 134 -4.12 -19.41 0.68
CA LEU A 134 -4.14 -18.38 -0.35
C LEU A 134 -3.41 -18.87 -1.59
N ARG A 135 -4.08 -18.79 -2.73
CA ARG A 135 -3.53 -19.24 -4.01
C ARG A 135 -3.82 -18.22 -5.11
N HIS A 136 -3.01 -18.27 -6.15
CA HIS A 136 -3.24 -17.53 -7.39
C HIS A 136 -3.50 -18.49 -8.53
N VAL A 137 -4.38 -18.05 -9.45
CA VAL A 137 -4.58 -18.69 -10.76
C VAL A 137 -4.32 -17.63 -11.83
N PHE A 138 -3.63 -18.03 -12.88
CA PHE A 138 -3.33 -17.16 -14.02
C PHE A 138 -4.08 -17.71 -15.24
N VAL A 139 -4.77 -16.80 -15.96
CA VAL A 139 -5.58 -17.18 -17.13
C VAL A 139 -5.24 -16.27 -18.30
N ASN A 140 -5.02 -16.87 -19.45
CA ASN A 140 -4.76 -16.18 -20.70
C ASN A 140 -6.02 -15.40 -21.14
N PRO A 141 -5.96 -14.07 -21.35
CA PRO A 141 -7.12 -13.26 -21.71
C PRO A 141 -7.69 -13.58 -23.09
N TYR A 142 -6.93 -14.20 -23.97
CA TYR A 142 -7.32 -14.47 -25.36
C TYR A 142 -7.93 -15.86 -25.55
N THR A 143 -7.37 -16.87 -24.87
CA THR A 143 -7.81 -18.26 -25.02
C THR A 143 -8.71 -18.76 -23.91
N ALA A 144 -8.77 -18.04 -22.78
CA ALA A 144 -9.36 -18.50 -21.52
C ALA A 144 -8.69 -19.78 -20.96
N GLU A 145 -7.44 -20.07 -21.34
CA GLU A 145 -6.68 -21.18 -20.79
C GLU A 145 -5.98 -20.79 -19.51
N VAL A 146 -5.98 -21.68 -18.53
CA VAL A 146 -5.19 -21.52 -17.31
C VAL A 146 -3.71 -21.71 -17.64
N THR A 147 -2.93 -20.65 -17.49
CA THR A 147 -1.48 -20.68 -17.77
C THR A 147 -0.68 -21.17 -16.59
N GLY A 148 -1.23 -21.14 -15.39
CA GLY A 148 -0.58 -21.67 -14.19
C GLY A 148 -1.31 -21.32 -12.90
N THR A 149 -0.83 -21.95 -11.83
CA THR A 149 -1.29 -21.72 -10.45
C THR A 149 -0.09 -21.61 -9.53
N ARG A 150 -0.22 -20.89 -8.42
CA ARG A 150 0.81 -20.89 -7.36
C ARG A 150 0.21 -20.77 -5.97
N ALA A 151 0.83 -21.42 -5.00
CA ALA A 151 0.46 -21.30 -3.60
C ALA A 151 1.20 -20.13 -2.95
N VAL A 152 0.45 -19.24 -2.29
CA VAL A 152 1.00 -18.13 -1.51
C VAL A 152 1.03 -18.47 -0.03
N ILE A 153 -0.04 -19.08 0.46
CA ILE A 153 -0.13 -19.68 1.79
C ILE A 153 -0.75 -21.06 1.59
N GLU A 154 -0.04 -22.09 1.94
CA GLU A 154 -0.48 -23.48 1.82
C GLU A 154 -0.15 -24.24 3.09
N ARG A 155 -1.06 -25.12 3.49
CA ARG A 155 -0.87 -25.96 4.68
C ARG A 155 0.35 -26.86 4.54
N GLY A 156 1.15 -26.93 5.59
CA GLY A 156 2.34 -27.77 5.62
C GLY A 156 3.52 -27.22 4.79
N ARG A 157 3.33 -26.10 4.11
CA ARG A 157 4.41 -25.39 3.42
C ARG A 157 4.77 -24.11 4.15
N TRP A 158 6.03 -23.98 4.44
CA TRP A 158 6.56 -22.80 5.12
C TRP A 158 6.83 -21.64 4.16
N LEU A 159 7.19 -21.92 2.92
CA LEU A 159 7.53 -20.92 1.92
C LEU A 159 6.47 -20.86 0.81
N PRO A 160 6.07 -19.68 0.38
CA PRO A 160 5.20 -19.49 -0.78
C PRO A 160 5.90 -19.89 -2.09
N ASP A 161 5.11 -20.20 -3.12
CA ASP A 161 5.63 -20.44 -4.45
C ASP A 161 6.08 -19.14 -5.10
N GLY A 162 7.32 -19.08 -5.50
CA GLY A 162 7.90 -17.98 -6.25
C GLY A 162 8.51 -16.87 -5.40
N PHE A 163 9.41 -16.14 -6.04
CA PHE A 163 10.22 -15.10 -5.40
C PHE A 163 9.38 -13.90 -4.93
N VAL A 164 8.47 -13.41 -5.77
CA VAL A 164 7.67 -12.23 -5.43
C VAL A 164 6.71 -12.50 -4.26
N PRO A 165 5.92 -13.60 -4.23
CA PRO A 165 5.14 -13.94 -3.04
C PRO A 165 5.99 -14.13 -1.78
N PHE A 166 7.19 -14.71 -1.90
CA PHE A 166 8.12 -14.83 -0.78
C PHE A 166 8.53 -13.45 -0.24
N MET A 167 8.89 -12.51 -1.12
CA MET A 167 9.22 -11.13 -0.72
C MET A 167 8.03 -10.42 -0.06
N PHE A 168 6.82 -10.60 -0.57
CA PHE A 168 5.61 -10.07 0.05
C PHE A 168 5.40 -10.64 1.45
N GLN A 169 5.39 -11.95 1.61
CA GLN A 169 5.15 -12.61 2.90
C GLN A 169 6.24 -12.25 3.92
N LEU A 170 7.48 -12.13 3.50
CA LEU A 170 8.58 -11.70 4.35
C LEU A 170 8.42 -10.23 4.77
N HIS A 171 8.02 -9.36 3.84
CA HIS A 171 7.89 -7.93 4.08
C HIS A 171 6.76 -7.59 5.05
N PHE A 172 5.55 -8.10 4.82
CA PHE A 172 4.39 -7.69 5.60
C PHE A 172 4.05 -8.60 6.78
N ALA A 173 4.59 -9.83 6.82
CA ALA A 173 4.21 -10.84 7.82
C ALA A 173 5.39 -11.67 8.35
N LEU A 174 6.64 -11.39 7.97
CA LEU A 174 7.82 -12.17 8.38
C LEU A 174 7.63 -13.69 8.19
N LEU A 175 6.89 -14.11 7.16
CA LEU A 175 6.50 -15.49 6.86
C LEU A 175 5.65 -16.16 7.96
N ALA A 176 5.10 -15.41 8.91
CA ALA A 176 4.34 -15.92 10.06
C ALA A 176 2.81 -15.65 9.95
N GLY A 177 2.31 -15.49 8.73
CA GLY A 177 0.87 -15.31 8.45
C GLY A 177 0.25 -14.12 9.21
N ASN A 178 -1.00 -14.27 9.66
CA ASN A 178 -1.73 -13.19 10.34
C ASN A 178 -1.03 -12.70 11.62
N THR A 179 -0.45 -13.59 12.40
CA THR A 179 0.30 -13.22 13.61
C THR A 179 1.50 -12.36 13.25
N GLY A 180 2.23 -12.76 12.20
CA GLY A 180 3.36 -11.99 11.70
C GLY A 180 2.94 -10.61 11.19
N ALA A 181 1.83 -10.50 10.49
CA ALA A 181 1.30 -9.23 10.02
C ALA A 181 1.00 -8.26 11.19
N VAL A 182 0.38 -8.75 12.26
CA VAL A 182 0.14 -7.96 13.48
C VAL A 182 1.46 -7.52 14.12
N VAL A 183 2.43 -8.43 14.24
CA VAL A 183 3.77 -8.12 14.79
C VAL A 183 4.45 -7.04 13.95
N VAL A 184 4.47 -7.16 12.63
CA VAL A 184 5.04 -6.14 11.72
C VAL A 184 4.33 -4.79 11.87
N GLY A 185 3.00 -4.78 11.99
CA GLY A 185 2.24 -3.56 12.25
C GLY A 185 2.64 -2.88 13.57
N ILE A 186 2.80 -3.65 14.66
CA ILE A 186 3.30 -3.14 15.95
C ILE A 186 4.73 -2.61 15.81
N MET A 187 5.61 -3.35 15.12
CA MET A 187 6.98 -2.89 14.83
C MET A 187 6.98 -1.59 14.04
N GLY A 188 6.04 -1.41 13.12
CA GLY A 188 5.84 -0.15 12.40
C GLY A 188 5.55 1.02 13.34
N VAL A 189 4.66 0.84 14.33
CA VAL A 189 4.37 1.84 15.36
C VAL A 189 5.62 2.17 16.19
N ILE A 190 6.34 1.15 16.65
CA ILE A 190 7.58 1.36 17.44
C ILE A 190 8.66 2.05 16.59
N SER A 191 8.71 1.74 15.27
CA SER A 191 9.63 2.39 14.33
C SER A 191 9.30 3.88 14.13
N ILE A 192 8.02 4.26 14.09
CA ILE A 192 7.60 5.68 14.08
C ILE A 192 8.12 6.39 15.33
N ILE A 193 7.96 5.78 16.51
CA ILE A 193 8.49 6.33 17.76
C ILE A 193 10.01 6.47 17.68
N SER A 194 10.72 5.47 17.13
CA SER A 194 12.16 5.52 16.93
C SER A 194 12.59 6.70 16.03
N VAL A 195 11.92 6.90 14.89
CA VAL A 195 12.22 8.05 14.00
C VAL A 195 11.98 9.39 14.72
N LEU A 196 10.87 9.53 15.45
CA LEU A 196 10.55 10.74 16.20
C LEU A 196 11.58 11.02 17.30
N THR A 197 12.00 9.98 18.07
CA THR A 197 13.06 10.14 19.07
C THR A 197 14.40 10.48 18.43
N GLY A 198 14.70 9.92 17.25
CA GLY A 198 15.87 10.28 16.44
C GLY A 198 15.90 11.75 16.07
N LEU A 199 14.76 12.32 15.64
CA LEU A 199 14.65 13.75 15.35
C LEU A 199 14.86 14.62 16.60
N ILE A 200 14.36 14.19 17.76
CA ILE A 200 14.60 14.88 19.06
C ILE A 200 16.09 14.87 19.39
N VAL A 201 16.74 13.72 19.25
CA VAL A 201 18.19 13.57 19.50
C VAL A 201 19.01 14.36 18.48
N TRP A 202 18.57 14.39 17.23
CA TRP A 202 19.24 15.13 16.15
C TRP A 202 19.20 16.65 16.38
N TRP A 203 18.18 17.23 17.01
CA TRP A 203 17.98 18.67 17.13
C TRP A 203 19.17 19.39 17.72
N PRO A 204 19.80 20.38 17.02
CA PRO A 204 21.02 21.03 17.46
C PRO A 204 20.76 22.10 18.53
N LEU A 205 20.84 21.70 19.81
CA LEU A 205 20.63 22.59 20.97
C LEU A 205 21.56 23.82 21.01
N THR A 206 22.70 23.75 20.33
CA THR A 206 23.72 24.79 20.31
C THR A 206 23.67 25.68 19.06
N GLY A 207 22.64 25.55 18.22
CA GLY A 207 22.48 26.34 16.99
C GLY A 207 23.45 26.00 15.87
N LYS A 208 24.25 24.94 15.98
CA LYS A 208 25.22 24.54 14.97
C LYS A 208 24.58 23.69 13.85
N TRP A 209 23.61 24.26 13.17
CA TRP A 209 22.81 23.59 12.13
C TRP A 209 23.65 23.04 10.99
N ARG A 210 24.60 23.82 10.47
CA ARG A 210 25.47 23.39 9.38
C ARG A 210 26.20 22.06 9.73
N ARG A 211 26.66 21.92 10.95
CA ARG A 211 27.35 20.71 11.42
C ARG A 211 26.39 19.52 11.55
N ALA A 212 25.14 19.76 11.90
CA ALA A 212 24.11 18.72 12.05
C ALA A 212 23.60 18.21 10.68
N LEU A 213 23.81 18.98 9.62
CA LEU A 213 23.32 18.69 8.27
C LEU A 213 24.44 18.24 7.30
N THR A 214 25.69 18.09 7.78
CA THR A 214 26.82 17.76 6.92
C THR A 214 27.68 16.64 7.50
N ILE A 215 28.29 15.87 6.61
CA ILE A 215 29.20 14.77 6.93
C ILE A 215 30.63 15.27 6.84
N LYS A 216 31.44 15.04 7.89
CA LYS A 216 32.88 15.34 7.87
C LYS A 216 33.64 14.17 7.24
N ARG A 217 34.13 14.36 6.00
CA ARG A 217 34.79 13.29 5.23
C ARG A 217 36.10 12.80 5.84
N ALA A 218 36.94 13.70 6.39
CA ALA A 218 38.19 13.34 7.07
C ALA A 218 37.94 13.16 8.59
N ALA A 219 37.31 12.05 8.98
CA ALA A 219 37.00 11.73 10.38
C ALA A 219 37.31 10.25 10.63
N SER A 220 37.34 9.85 11.92
CA SER A 220 37.44 8.43 12.28
C SER A 220 36.20 7.65 11.77
N PRO A 221 36.29 6.32 11.56
CA PRO A 221 35.16 5.50 11.11
C PRO A 221 33.93 5.66 11.98
N GLU A 222 34.08 5.73 13.31
CA GLU A 222 32.97 5.89 14.26
C GLU A 222 32.28 7.25 14.07
N ARG A 223 33.08 8.30 13.87
CA ARG A 223 32.56 9.63 13.62
C ARG A 223 31.87 9.72 12.28
N LEU A 224 32.42 9.09 11.24
CA LEU A 224 31.82 9.05 9.92
C LEU A 224 30.48 8.33 9.97
N ASN A 225 30.41 7.16 10.61
CA ASN A 225 29.18 6.41 10.80
C ASN A 225 28.09 7.22 11.53
N HIS A 226 28.49 7.91 12.60
CA HIS A 226 27.57 8.80 13.33
C HIS A 226 27.06 9.94 12.43
N ASP A 227 27.93 10.64 11.71
CA ASP A 227 27.55 11.76 10.87
C ASP A 227 26.67 11.31 9.69
N VAL A 228 26.95 10.13 9.09
CA VAL A 228 26.12 9.51 8.06
C VAL A 228 24.73 9.20 8.62
N HIS A 229 24.66 8.47 9.72
CA HIS A 229 23.37 8.14 10.35
C HIS A 229 22.54 9.39 10.71
N GLN A 230 23.17 10.38 11.32
CA GLN A 230 22.55 11.63 11.74
C GLN A 230 22.01 12.44 10.55
N THR A 231 22.81 12.55 9.51
CA THR A 231 22.50 13.36 8.32
C THR A 231 21.45 12.67 7.44
N PHE A 232 21.67 11.42 7.07
CA PHE A 232 20.71 10.65 6.28
C PHE A 232 19.40 10.44 7.06
N GLY A 233 19.47 10.11 8.34
CA GLY A 233 18.30 9.96 9.18
C GLY A 233 17.41 11.19 9.20
N PHE A 234 17.99 12.40 9.23
CA PHE A 234 17.21 13.63 9.13
C PHE A 234 16.58 13.82 7.75
N TYR A 235 17.37 13.71 6.68
CA TYR A 235 16.85 13.94 5.32
C TYR A 235 15.79 12.91 4.90
N THR A 236 15.91 11.68 5.36
CA THR A 236 14.95 10.62 5.03
C THR A 236 13.77 10.53 6.00
N ALA A 237 13.82 11.21 7.16
CA ALA A 237 12.82 11.07 8.23
C ALA A 237 11.38 11.27 7.75
N LEU A 238 11.11 12.28 6.92
CA LEU A 238 9.78 12.56 6.40
C LEU A 238 9.27 11.42 5.51
N ILE A 239 10.11 10.92 4.62
CA ILE A 239 9.78 9.79 3.75
C ILE A 239 9.56 8.54 4.58
N MET A 240 10.46 8.27 5.53
CA MET A 240 10.34 7.14 6.46
C MET A 240 9.04 7.18 7.26
N LEU A 241 8.65 8.34 7.80
CA LEU A 241 7.40 8.49 8.53
C LEU A 241 6.18 8.21 7.65
N ALA A 242 6.18 8.70 6.40
CA ALA A 242 5.10 8.44 5.45
C ALA A 242 4.98 6.93 5.12
N VAL A 243 6.11 6.27 4.84
CA VAL A 243 6.15 4.82 4.54
C VAL A 243 5.78 3.97 5.76
N LEU A 244 6.28 4.32 6.95
CA LEU A 244 5.94 3.60 8.18
C LEU A 244 4.46 3.78 8.55
N LEU A 245 3.93 5.01 8.46
CA LEU A 245 2.53 5.30 8.76
C LEU A 245 1.59 4.52 7.83
N SER A 246 1.88 4.52 6.54
CA SER A 246 1.11 3.77 5.56
C SER A 246 1.26 2.26 5.74
N GLY A 247 2.44 1.76 6.12
CA GLY A 247 2.66 0.35 6.47
C GLY A 247 1.86 -0.10 7.69
N VAL A 248 1.78 0.74 8.74
CA VAL A 248 0.91 0.48 9.90
C VAL A 248 -0.55 0.39 9.48
N TYR A 249 -1.03 1.29 8.62
CA TYR A 249 -2.39 1.21 8.08
C TYR A 249 -2.64 -0.11 7.35
N MET A 250 -1.70 -0.56 6.54
CA MET A 250 -1.87 -1.80 5.76
C MET A 250 -1.93 -3.05 6.64
N ASN A 251 -1.17 -3.09 7.72
CA ASN A 251 -1.10 -4.24 8.62
C ASN A 251 -2.12 -4.20 9.76
N LEU A 252 -2.53 -3.01 10.21
CA LEU A 252 -3.48 -2.80 11.31
C LEU A 252 -4.62 -1.85 10.89
N PRO A 253 -5.35 -2.13 9.79
CA PRO A 253 -6.29 -1.18 9.20
C PRO A 253 -7.41 -0.76 10.16
N ASP A 254 -7.95 -1.71 10.93
CA ASP A 254 -9.08 -1.43 11.83
C ASP A 254 -8.68 -0.52 12.99
N HIS A 255 -7.49 -0.77 13.57
CA HIS A 255 -6.94 0.08 14.63
C HIS A 255 -6.57 1.46 14.10
N PHE A 256 -5.99 1.53 12.91
CA PHE A 256 -5.58 2.77 12.27
C PHE A 256 -6.79 3.65 11.88
N LYS A 257 -7.89 3.05 11.46
CA LYS A 257 -9.12 3.77 11.10
C LYS A 257 -9.80 4.45 12.28
N VAL A 258 -9.60 3.98 13.54
CA VAL A 258 -10.23 4.58 14.72
C VAL A 258 -9.93 6.08 14.85
N PRO A 259 -8.68 6.55 14.91
CA PRO A 259 -8.38 7.98 14.98
C PRO A 259 -8.86 8.75 13.72
N VAL A 260 -8.81 8.13 12.54
CA VAL A 260 -9.31 8.75 11.31
C VAL A 260 -10.81 8.99 11.41
N LYS A 261 -11.57 8.02 11.91
CA LYS A 261 -13.02 8.15 12.12
C LYS A 261 -13.36 9.25 13.13
N LEU A 262 -12.58 9.40 14.20
CA LEU A 262 -12.77 10.47 15.18
C LEU A 262 -12.54 11.85 14.58
N LEU A 263 -11.57 12.00 13.68
CA LEU A 263 -11.21 13.29 13.05
C LEU A 263 -12.05 13.58 11.79
N SER A 264 -12.58 12.55 11.13
CA SER A 264 -13.34 12.67 9.88
C SER A 264 -14.46 11.63 9.81
N PRO A 265 -15.50 11.73 10.67
CA PRO A 265 -16.55 10.72 10.80
C PRO A 265 -17.40 10.56 9.53
N ASN A 266 -17.50 11.59 8.72
CA ASN A 266 -18.30 11.62 7.48
C ASN A 266 -17.55 11.05 6.27
N SER A 267 -16.38 10.42 6.46
CA SER A 267 -15.68 9.74 5.38
C SER A 267 -16.48 8.56 4.86
N ARG A 268 -16.53 8.39 3.53
CA ARG A 268 -17.23 7.28 2.86
C ARG A 268 -16.77 5.92 3.32
N SER A 269 -15.49 5.80 3.67
CA SER A 269 -14.93 4.57 4.27
C SER A 269 -15.63 4.12 5.56
N PHE A 270 -16.46 4.98 6.18
CA PHE A 270 -17.22 4.68 7.40
C PHE A 270 -18.73 4.81 7.23
N THR A 271 -19.19 5.51 6.17
CA THR A 271 -20.62 5.78 5.93
C THR A 271 -21.18 4.89 4.82
N ASP A 272 -20.37 4.54 3.83
CA ASP A 272 -20.82 3.77 2.68
C ASP A 272 -20.79 2.28 3.00
N ASN A 273 -21.94 1.64 2.85
CA ASN A 273 -22.11 0.20 2.93
C ASN A 273 -23.01 -0.26 1.77
N PRO A 274 -22.47 -0.24 0.53
CA PRO A 274 -23.25 -0.63 -0.63
C PRO A 274 -23.62 -2.11 -0.54
N GLN A 275 -24.92 -2.40 -0.70
CA GLN A 275 -25.45 -3.74 -0.73
C GLN A 275 -26.40 -3.88 -1.91
N SER A 276 -26.37 -5.03 -2.55
CA SER A 276 -27.36 -5.40 -3.54
C SER A 276 -28.71 -5.68 -2.87
N SER A 277 -29.77 -5.33 -3.57
CA SER A 277 -31.13 -5.68 -3.12
C SER A 277 -31.37 -7.16 -3.41
N PRO A 278 -31.59 -8.00 -2.37
CA PRO A 278 -31.86 -9.41 -2.58
C PRO A 278 -33.03 -9.61 -3.55
N ALA A 279 -32.84 -10.44 -4.56
CA ALA A 279 -33.84 -10.71 -5.57
C ALA A 279 -34.08 -12.22 -5.65
N ALA A 280 -35.12 -12.69 -4.94
CA ALA A 280 -35.44 -14.11 -4.85
C ALA A 280 -35.55 -14.74 -6.26
N GLY A 281 -34.83 -15.83 -6.48
CA GLY A 281 -34.84 -16.57 -7.73
C GLY A 281 -34.07 -15.94 -8.89
N ARG A 282 -33.34 -14.82 -8.68
CA ARG A 282 -32.46 -14.24 -9.69
C ARG A 282 -31.02 -14.62 -9.46
N SER A 283 -30.36 -14.98 -10.54
CA SER A 283 -28.88 -15.16 -10.56
C SER A 283 -28.18 -13.83 -10.75
N PRO A 284 -26.94 -13.65 -10.26
CA PRO A 284 -26.12 -12.50 -10.58
C PRO A 284 -25.95 -12.30 -12.10
N ILE A 285 -25.88 -11.04 -12.53
CA ILE A 285 -25.86 -10.66 -13.96
C ILE A 285 -24.58 -11.06 -14.71
N GLY A 286 -23.53 -11.50 -14.01
CA GLY A 286 -22.22 -11.74 -14.57
C GLY A 286 -21.35 -10.48 -14.58
N LEU A 287 -20.03 -10.72 -14.62
CA LEU A 287 -19.03 -9.65 -14.51
C LEU A 287 -18.96 -8.80 -15.78
N ASP A 288 -19.19 -9.39 -16.96
CA ASP A 288 -19.19 -8.66 -18.23
C ASP A 288 -20.30 -7.60 -18.28
N ARG A 289 -21.51 -7.92 -17.81
CA ARG A 289 -22.60 -6.96 -17.72
C ARG A 289 -22.33 -5.84 -16.72
N ALA A 290 -21.75 -6.18 -15.56
CA ALA A 290 -21.34 -5.18 -14.57
C ALA A 290 -20.26 -4.24 -15.15
N LEU A 291 -19.27 -4.78 -15.84
CA LEU A 291 -18.24 -4.01 -16.54
C LEU A 291 -18.84 -3.11 -17.63
N ALA A 292 -19.78 -3.64 -18.42
CA ALA A 292 -20.45 -2.86 -19.46
C ALA A 292 -21.26 -1.69 -18.88
N SER A 293 -21.92 -1.86 -17.73
CA SER A 293 -22.61 -0.77 -17.03
C SER A 293 -21.64 0.33 -16.60
N VAL A 294 -20.51 -0.05 -16.02
CA VAL A 294 -19.48 0.90 -15.57
C VAL A 294 -18.83 1.61 -16.76
N ARG A 295 -18.47 0.90 -17.82
CA ARG A 295 -17.85 1.50 -19.03
C ARG A 295 -18.76 2.49 -19.74
N ARG A 296 -20.07 2.27 -19.74
CA ARG A 296 -21.04 3.22 -20.31
C ARG A 296 -21.07 4.54 -19.55
N SER A 297 -20.99 4.49 -18.23
CA SER A 297 -21.05 5.68 -17.38
C SER A 297 -19.69 6.34 -17.19
N TYR A 298 -18.60 5.54 -17.24
CA TYR A 298 -17.22 5.94 -16.98
C TYR A 298 -16.30 5.33 -18.04
N PRO A 299 -16.28 5.87 -19.26
CA PRO A 299 -15.46 5.32 -20.36
C PRO A 299 -13.96 5.57 -20.20
N GLU A 300 -13.58 6.50 -19.34
CA GLU A 300 -12.19 6.89 -19.12
C GLU A 300 -11.47 5.97 -18.16
N GLY A 301 -10.15 5.83 -18.37
CA GLY A 301 -9.28 5.04 -17.52
C GLY A 301 -9.20 3.57 -17.94
N ARG A 302 -8.46 2.80 -17.16
CA ARG A 302 -8.21 1.37 -17.38
C ARG A 302 -8.69 0.55 -16.20
N VAL A 303 -9.40 -0.54 -16.45
CA VAL A 303 -9.76 -1.50 -15.40
C VAL A 303 -8.47 -2.01 -14.75
N ASN A 304 -8.44 -2.00 -13.44
CA ASN A 304 -7.27 -2.39 -12.65
C ASN A 304 -7.51 -3.70 -11.90
N TRP A 305 -8.54 -3.73 -11.08
CA TRP A 305 -8.94 -4.94 -10.38
C TRP A 305 -10.46 -5.01 -10.23
N LEU A 306 -10.94 -6.21 -10.01
CA LEU A 306 -12.34 -6.57 -9.92
C LEU A 306 -12.57 -7.40 -8.68
N ARG A 307 -13.75 -7.29 -8.08
CA ARG A 307 -14.20 -8.17 -7.00
C ARG A 307 -15.60 -8.65 -7.32
N LEU A 308 -15.81 -9.95 -7.14
CA LEU A 308 -17.11 -10.60 -7.30
C LEU A 308 -17.98 -10.40 -6.05
N PRO A 309 -19.31 -10.41 -6.19
CA PRO A 309 -20.22 -10.39 -5.06
C PRO A 309 -20.09 -11.66 -4.21
N GLU A 310 -20.23 -11.51 -2.89
CA GLU A 310 -20.28 -12.62 -1.94
C GLU A 310 -21.66 -12.63 -1.27
N GLY A 311 -22.39 -13.75 -1.36
CA GLY A 311 -23.72 -13.89 -0.80
C GLY A 311 -24.80 -13.06 -1.51
N GLU A 312 -26.00 -13.02 -0.93
CA GLU A 312 -27.19 -12.42 -1.55
C GLU A 312 -27.16 -10.89 -1.62
N THR A 313 -26.45 -10.24 -0.72
CA THR A 313 -26.32 -8.78 -0.67
C THR A 313 -24.99 -8.26 -1.20
N GLY A 314 -24.13 -9.15 -1.70
CA GLY A 314 -22.83 -8.80 -2.27
C GLY A 314 -22.94 -7.86 -3.46
N VAL A 315 -21.85 -7.16 -3.79
CA VAL A 315 -21.78 -6.23 -4.91
C VAL A 315 -20.58 -6.53 -5.79
N TYR A 316 -20.66 -6.28 -7.09
CA TYR A 316 -19.48 -6.17 -7.91
C TYR A 316 -18.72 -4.90 -7.52
N THR A 317 -17.40 -4.99 -7.36
CA THR A 317 -16.55 -3.82 -7.21
C THR A 317 -15.57 -3.76 -8.37
N ILE A 318 -15.55 -2.63 -9.07
CA ILE A 318 -14.72 -2.40 -10.26
C ILE A 318 -13.84 -1.20 -9.98
N SER A 319 -12.52 -1.42 -10.03
CA SER A 319 -11.51 -0.37 -9.89
C SER A 319 -11.00 0.05 -11.26
N ILE A 320 -10.98 1.34 -11.50
CA ILE A 320 -10.52 1.97 -12.75
C ILE A 320 -9.39 2.92 -12.39
N ARG A 321 -8.23 2.77 -13.03
CA ARG A 321 -7.07 3.64 -12.88
C ARG A 321 -6.91 4.61 -14.04
N ASP A 322 -6.00 5.55 -13.83
CA ASP A 322 -5.64 6.57 -14.81
C ASP A 322 -6.85 7.44 -15.19
N VAL A 323 -7.76 7.64 -14.24
CA VAL A 323 -8.91 8.56 -14.36
C VAL A 323 -8.47 9.99 -14.01
N PRO A 324 -9.17 11.03 -14.45
CA PRO A 324 -8.94 12.39 -13.99
C PRO A 324 -8.98 12.47 -12.46
N GLY A 325 -8.04 13.21 -11.84
CA GLY A 325 -7.97 13.34 -10.40
C GLY A 325 -6.86 14.28 -9.93
N LEU A 326 -6.86 14.61 -8.63
CA LEU A 326 -5.87 15.50 -8.01
C LEU A 326 -4.44 14.97 -8.13
N SER A 327 -4.27 13.66 -8.14
CA SER A 327 -2.97 13.03 -8.32
C SER A 327 -2.72 12.69 -9.79
N ARG A 328 -1.61 13.21 -10.35
CA ARG A 328 -1.14 12.83 -11.69
C ARG A 328 -0.45 11.47 -11.71
N PHE A 329 -0.15 10.90 -10.54
CA PHE A 329 0.66 9.68 -10.42
C PHE A 329 -0.17 8.48 -9.98
N TRP A 330 -1.22 8.73 -9.19
CA TRP A 330 -2.13 7.71 -8.72
C TRP A 330 -3.55 8.28 -8.66
N SER A 331 -4.37 7.82 -9.57
CA SER A 331 -5.78 8.18 -9.62
C SER A 331 -6.59 6.91 -9.86
N GLU A 332 -7.49 6.60 -8.95
CA GLU A 332 -8.30 5.39 -8.96
C GLU A 332 -9.75 5.74 -8.63
N ARG A 333 -10.65 5.34 -9.53
CA ARG A 333 -12.11 5.36 -9.31
C ARG A 333 -12.54 3.97 -8.92
N ARG A 334 -13.37 3.87 -7.89
CA ARG A 334 -13.94 2.61 -7.45
C ARG A 334 -15.46 2.68 -7.60
N VAL A 335 -16.03 1.75 -8.35
CA VAL A 335 -17.47 1.70 -8.65
C VAL A 335 -18.03 0.41 -8.11
N THR A 336 -19.12 0.48 -7.33
CA THR A 336 -19.87 -0.69 -6.90
C THR A 336 -21.17 -0.83 -7.68
N VAL A 337 -21.49 -2.05 -8.06
CA VAL A 337 -22.62 -2.37 -8.92
C VAL A 337 -23.47 -3.45 -8.26
N ASP A 338 -24.79 -3.26 -8.29
CA ASP A 338 -25.77 -4.25 -7.82
C ASP A 338 -25.66 -5.54 -8.63
N GLN A 339 -25.59 -6.68 -7.95
CA GLN A 339 -25.33 -7.96 -8.60
C GLN A 339 -26.51 -8.48 -9.44
N TYR A 340 -27.73 -7.97 -9.25
CA TYR A 340 -28.91 -8.45 -9.94
C TYR A 340 -29.44 -7.48 -10.99
N SER A 341 -29.38 -6.17 -10.73
CA SER A 341 -29.86 -5.14 -11.65
C SER A 341 -28.79 -4.58 -12.58
N GLY A 342 -27.52 -4.59 -12.13
CA GLY A 342 -26.43 -3.91 -12.82
C GLY A 342 -26.45 -2.40 -12.62
N GLU A 343 -27.21 -1.90 -11.65
CA GLU A 343 -27.27 -0.49 -11.28
C GLU A 343 -25.99 -0.11 -10.51
N ILE A 344 -25.49 1.09 -10.77
CA ILE A 344 -24.35 1.64 -10.03
C ILE A 344 -24.84 2.15 -8.68
N LEU A 345 -24.39 1.52 -7.60
CA LEU A 345 -24.78 1.84 -6.23
C LEU A 345 -23.95 2.98 -5.64
N THR A 346 -22.62 2.90 -5.76
CA THR A 346 -21.74 3.96 -5.29
C THR A 346 -20.55 4.16 -6.21
N VAL A 347 -20.06 5.40 -6.23
CA VAL A 347 -18.85 5.78 -6.95
C VAL A 347 -17.91 6.50 -6.00
N HIS A 348 -16.75 5.92 -5.78
CA HIS A 348 -15.66 6.57 -5.11
C HIS A 348 -14.73 7.17 -6.15
N ASP A 349 -14.94 8.43 -6.45
CA ASP A 349 -14.21 9.17 -7.48
C ASP A 349 -13.17 10.09 -6.82
N PRO A 350 -11.91 10.09 -7.25
CA PRO A 350 -10.86 10.94 -6.69
C PRO A 350 -11.13 12.44 -6.88
N ASP A 351 -11.96 12.83 -7.87
CA ASP A 351 -12.30 14.23 -8.15
C ASP A 351 -13.50 14.76 -7.35
N THR A 352 -14.29 13.90 -6.74
CA THR A 352 -15.41 14.36 -5.92
C THR A 352 -14.90 14.91 -4.59
N ARG A 353 -15.59 15.96 -4.06
CA ARG A 353 -15.33 16.48 -2.73
C ARG A 353 -15.54 15.36 -1.71
N THR A 354 -14.44 14.83 -1.22
CA THR A 354 -14.40 13.78 -0.22
C THR A 354 -14.07 14.40 1.14
N ALA A 355 -14.46 13.71 2.19
CA ALA A 355 -13.99 14.07 3.52
C ALA A 355 -12.44 13.91 3.59
N ALA A 356 -11.79 14.71 4.44
CA ALA A 356 -10.33 14.66 4.59
C ALA A 356 -9.81 13.25 4.91
N GLY A 357 -10.59 12.46 5.65
CA GLY A 357 -10.26 11.07 5.96
C GLY A 357 -10.22 10.16 4.74
N ASP A 358 -11.09 10.37 3.74
CA ASP A 358 -11.07 9.58 2.51
C ASP A 358 -9.79 9.84 1.73
N THR A 359 -9.48 11.12 1.48
CA THR A 359 -8.22 11.51 0.83
C THR A 359 -7.01 10.93 1.57
N PHE A 360 -7.00 11.03 2.90
CA PHE A 360 -5.91 10.51 3.71
C PHE A 360 -5.75 8.99 3.55
N LEU A 361 -6.84 8.23 3.60
CA LEU A 361 -6.81 6.77 3.46
C LEU A 361 -6.45 6.33 2.03
N ASP A 362 -6.93 7.04 1.01
CA ASP A 362 -6.62 6.75 -0.39
C ASP A 362 -5.14 6.96 -0.73
N TRP A 363 -4.46 7.87 -0.01
CA TRP A 363 -3.04 8.11 -0.18
C TRP A 363 -2.13 7.06 0.49
N MET A 364 -2.65 6.21 1.39
CA MET A 364 -1.84 5.25 2.14
C MET A 364 -1.11 4.26 1.21
N TRP A 365 -1.80 3.67 0.24
CA TRP A 365 -1.17 2.75 -0.71
C TRP A 365 -0.16 3.44 -1.64
N PRO A 366 -0.48 4.55 -2.31
CA PRO A 366 0.48 5.26 -3.16
C PRO A 366 1.75 5.70 -2.42
N LEU A 367 1.62 6.19 -1.18
CA LEU A 367 2.76 6.58 -0.34
C LEU A 367 3.63 5.38 0.01
N HIS A 368 3.01 4.25 0.40
CA HIS A 368 3.75 3.05 0.77
C HIS A 368 4.50 2.43 -0.41
N SER A 369 3.84 2.32 -1.55
CA SER A 369 4.39 1.68 -2.75
C SER A 369 5.35 2.57 -3.56
N GLY A 370 5.54 3.82 -3.17
CA GLY A 370 6.31 4.81 -3.94
C GLY A 370 5.60 5.30 -5.22
N LYS A 371 4.42 4.77 -5.53
CA LYS A 371 3.63 5.16 -6.72
C LYS A 371 3.06 6.58 -6.63
N ALA A 372 3.09 7.19 -5.45
CA ALA A 372 2.71 8.60 -5.27
C ALA A 372 3.60 9.58 -6.06
N VAL A 373 4.84 9.20 -6.34
CA VAL A 373 5.84 10.04 -7.04
C VAL A 373 6.34 9.42 -8.35
N GLN A 374 5.95 8.18 -8.62
CA GLN A 374 6.33 7.48 -9.84
C GLN A 374 5.35 7.85 -10.95
N LYS A 375 5.82 8.60 -11.96
CA LYS A 375 5.07 8.78 -13.21
C LYS A 375 4.85 7.38 -13.80
N ALA A 376 3.61 7.04 -14.14
CA ALA A 376 3.35 5.81 -14.88
C ALA A 376 4.33 5.81 -16.07
N ALA A 377 5.30 4.92 -16.07
CA ALA A 377 6.16 4.75 -17.22
C ALA A 377 5.21 4.43 -18.39
N PRO A 378 5.30 5.16 -19.51
CA PRO A 378 4.58 4.74 -20.70
C PRO A 378 4.96 3.29 -20.90
N ALA A 379 3.97 2.42 -21.11
CA ALA A 379 4.23 1.03 -21.43
C ALA A 379 5.25 1.03 -22.57
N ARG A 380 6.52 0.81 -22.26
CA ARG A 380 7.54 0.59 -23.27
C ARG A 380 7.23 -0.79 -23.82
N GLY A 381 6.39 -0.79 -24.87
CA GLY A 381 6.34 -1.91 -25.75
C GLY A 381 7.77 -2.21 -26.20
N LEU A 382 8.24 -3.40 -25.94
CA LEU A 382 9.33 -3.97 -26.72
C LEU A 382 8.77 -4.16 -28.14
N GLY A 383 9.01 -3.19 -29.01
CA GLY A 383 8.49 -3.15 -30.38
C GLY A 383 7.32 -2.18 -30.56
N GLY A 384 7.58 -1.12 -31.34
CA GLY A 384 6.60 -0.10 -31.66
C GLY A 384 5.32 -0.70 -32.24
N GLY A 385 4.24 -0.31 -31.69
CA GLY A 385 2.89 -0.62 -32.12
C GLY A 385 1.96 0.34 -31.41
N GLU A 386 1.20 1.04 -32.19
CA GLU A 386 0.23 2.08 -31.92
C GLU A 386 -0.60 1.88 -30.67
N GLU A 387 -1.03 2.98 -30.06
CA GLU A 387 -2.03 3.05 -29.00
C GLU A 387 -3.16 2.07 -29.29
N SER A 388 -3.31 1.05 -28.43
CA SER A 388 -4.38 0.08 -28.53
C SER A 388 -5.73 0.82 -28.38
N ASN A 389 -6.31 1.16 -29.50
CA ASN A 389 -7.69 1.61 -29.62
C ASN A 389 -8.64 0.42 -29.33
N TYR A 390 -8.81 0.08 -28.06
CA TYR A 390 -9.92 -0.79 -27.67
C TYR A 390 -11.22 -0.04 -27.86
N ARG A 391 -11.87 -0.19 -29.04
CA ARG A 391 -13.27 0.16 -29.29
C ARG A 391 -14.08 -1.12 -29.19
N PRO A 392 -15.03 -1.23 -28.28
CA PRO A 392 -16.03 -2.29 -28.34
C PRO A 392 -16.94 -2.07 -29.53
N LYS A 393 -17.24 -3.14 -30.28
CA LYS A 393 -18.38 -3.17 -31.20
C LYS A 393 -19.67 -3.36 -30.43
#